data_f649552c2ae5cfb0071103abff22f722
#
_entry.id   f649552c2ae5cfb0071103abff22f722
#
_cell.length_a   1.000
_cell.length_b   1.000
_cell.length_c   1.000
_cell.angle_alpha   90.00
_cell.angle_beta   90.00
_cell.angle_gamma   90.00
#
_symmetry.space_group_name_H-M   'P 1'
#
loop_
_entity.id
_entity.type
_entity.pdbx_description
1 polymer ?
#
loop_
_entity_poly.entity_id
_entity_poly.type
_entity_poly.pdbx_seq_one_letter_code
_entity_poly.pdbx_strand_id
1 'polypeptide(L)'
;MDKEKNDLLKEILDELSDGSKERNETSLEEISIKLQTLYSYNYRHLYSEIFAAMALIDGSCNKTGKDISYIAQNIKLVYEHCERSYKKISNEDEFVLKVRKLYDHINLDYARIGYVKAIRDNNNKEIYNLKENLEELQKQIKQSKTELQEKIQNATEDFNKTTENRIGKLQKDYVAILGIFASVVITFV
;
A
#
# COMPACT_ATOMS: atom_id res chain seq x y z
N MET A 1 15.84 15.98 -32.43
CA MET A 1 15.35 14.74 -33.11
C MET A 1 14.88 13.71 -32.10
N ASP A 2 15.68 13.22 -31.17
CA ASP A 2 15.23 12.19 -30.22
C ASP A 2 14.17 12.70 -29.22
N LYS A 3 14.26 13.96 -28.78
CA LYS A 3 13.25 14.56 -27.88
C LYS A 3 11.89 14.65 -28.56
N GLU A 4 11.83 15.11 -29.78
CA GLU A 4 10.57 15.22 -30.56
C GLU A 4 9.93 13.84 -30.78
N LYS A 5 10.78 12.81 -31.02
CA LYS A 5 10.30 11.41 -31.16
C LYS A 5 9.76 10.86 -29.86
N ASN A 6 10.42 11.15 -28.73
CA ASN A 6 9.92 10.75 -27.40
C ASN A 6 8.61 11.47 -27.05
N ASP A 7 8.47 12.74 -27.42
CA ASP A 7 7.23 13.48 -27.21
C ASP A 7 6.09 12.91 -28.07
N LEU A 8 6.38 12.54 -29.33
CA LEU A 8 5.42 11.86 -30.21
C LEU A 8 5.02 10.47 -29.66
N LEU A 9 5.99 9.70 -29.11
CA LEU A 9 5.68 8.43 -28.47
C LEU A 9 4.71 8.60 -27.29
N LYS A 10 4.96 9.61 -26.44
CA LYS A 10 4.07 9.92 -25.30
C LYS A 10 2.68 10.32 -25.77
N GLU A 11 2.57 11.13 -26.83
CA GLU A 11 1.29 11.52 -27.45
C GLU A 11 0.53 10.28 -27.93
N ILE A 12 1.19 9.35 -28.63
CA ILE A 12 0.58 8.10 -29.10
C ILE A 12 0.07 7.26 -27.90
N LEU A 13 0.89 7.09 -26.86
CA LEU A 13 0.49 6.34 -25.66
C LEU A 13 -0.68 7.00 -24.92
N ASP A 14 -0.66 8.33 -24.83
CA ASP A 14 -1.75 9.11 -24.24
C ASP A 14 -3.05 8.95 -25.04
N GLU A 15 -2.96 8.98 -26.37
CA GLU A 15 -4.11 8.73 -27.24
C GLU A 15 -4.63 7.31 -27.11
N LEU A 16 -3.75 6.31 -27.04
CA LEU A 16 -4.12 4.91 -26.85
C LEU A 16 -4.77 4.65 -25.47
N SER A 17 -4.52 5.49 -24.47
CA SER A 17 -5.08 5.38 -23.14
C SER A 17 -6.53 5.87 -23.02
N ASP A 18 -7.03 6.55 -24.02
CA ASP A 18 -8.38 7.11 -24.04
C ASP A 18 -9.42 6.06 -24.45
N GLY A 19 -10.17 5.57 -23.47
CA GLY A 19 -11.25 4.57 -23.67
C GLY A 19 -12.52 5.15 -24.28
N SER A 20 -12.66 6.50 -24.39
CA SER A 20 -13.82 7.14 -24.99
C SER A 20 -13.76 7.16 -26.51
N LYS A 21 -12.57 6.97 -27.10
CA LYS A 21 -12.37 6.98 -28.54
C LYS A 21 -12.62 5.61 -29.16
N GLU A 22 -13.57 5.54 -30.08
CA GLU A 22 -13.80 4.34 -30.88
C GLU A 22 -12.62 4.08 -31.83
N ARG A 23 -12.12 2.85 -31.88
CA ARG A 23 -11.00 2.42 -32.73
C ARG A 23 -11.55 1.84 -34.04
N ASN A 24 -12.06 2.72 -34.90
CA ASN A 24 -12.45 2.37 -36.27
C ASN A 24 -11.24 2.36 -37.21
N GLU A 25 -11.41 1.90 -38.44
CA GLU A 25 -10.35 1.75 -39.44
C GLU A 25 -9.62 3.09 -39.69
N THR A 26 -10.33 4.21 -39.73
CA THR A 26 -9.73 5.54 -39.91
C THR A 26 -8.81 5.92 -38.74
N SER A 27 -9.27 5.71 -37.51
CA SER A 27 -8.48 6.02 -36.30
C SER A 27 -7.24 5.12 -36.19
N LEU A 28 -7.33 3.85 -36.61
CA LEU A 28 -6.20 2.93 -36.65
C LEU A 28 -5.17 3.34 -37.69
N GLU A 29 -5.62 3.81 -38.87
CA GLU A 29 -4.74 4.33 -39.90
C GLU A 29 -4.01 5.61 -39.46
N GLU A 30 -4.70 6.56 -38.80
CA GLU A 30 -4.09 7.80 -38.25
C GLU A 30 -2.98 7.47 -37.25
N ILE A 31 -3.21 6.51 -36.32
CA ILE A 31 -2.19 6.07 -35.37
C ILE A 31 -1.04 5.36 -36.10
N SER A 32 -1.32 4.58 -37.14
CA SER A 32 -0.32 3.91 -37.93
C SER A 32 0.61 4.89 -38.66
N ILE A 33 0.06 6.00 -39.18
CA ILE A 33 0.83 7.08 -39.79
C ILE A 33 1.73 7.79 -38.76
N LYS A 34 1.19 8.03 -37.55
CA LYS A 34 2.00 8.57 -36.43
C LYS A 34 3.15 7.62 -36.07
N LEU A 35 2.90 6.31 -36.02
CA LEU A 35 3.95 5.30 -35.78
C LEU A 35 4.98 5.22 -36.90
N GLN A 36 4.59 5.36 -38.20
CA GLN A 36 5.54 5.46 -39.31
C GLN A 36 6.44 6.70 -39.14
N THR A 37 5.83 7.83 -38.77
CA THR A 37 6.56 9.06 -38.47
C THR A 37 7.52 8.86 -37.29
N LEU A 38 7.07 8.21 -36.23
CA LEU A 38 7.90 7.87 -35.07
C LEU A 38 9.12 7.04 -35.47
N TYR A 39 8.91 5.95 -36.22
CA TYR A 39 9.96 5.00 -36.60
C TYR A 39 10.77 5.40 -37.84
N SER A 40 10.51 6.59 -38.41
CA SER A 40 11.37 7.13 -39.46
C SER A 40 12.81 7.34 -38.95
N TYR A 41 13.77 7.35 -39.87
CA TYR A 41 15.21 7.58 -39.58
C TYR A 41 15.80 6.62 -38.53
N ASN A 42 15.41 5.33 -38.56
CA ASN A 42 15.90 4.30 -37.65
C ASN A 42 15.73 4.60 -36.14
N TYR A 43 14.76 5.42 -35.77
CA TYR A 43 14.45 5.64 -34.37
C TYR A 43 14.13 4.33 -33.63
N ARG A 44 14.67 4.21 -32.44
CA ARG A 44 14.39 3.11 -31.51
C ARG A 44 13.85 3.70 -30.21
N HIS A 45 12.63 3.33 -29.85
CA HIS A 45 12.08 3.71 -28.56
C HIS A 45 12.86 3.05 -27.41
N LEU A 46 12.99 3.76 -26.30
CA LEU A 46 13.58 3.24 -25.07
C LEU A 46 12.47 2.62 -24.20
N TYR A 47 12.72 1.45 -23.65
CA TYR A 47 11.81 0.78 -22.74
C TYR A 47 11.44 1.65 -21.52
N SER A 48 12.42 2.37 -20.98
CA SER A 48 12.22 3.28 -19.86
C SER A 48 11.24 4.42 -20.17
N GLU A 49 11.19 4.89 -21.40
CA GLU A 49 10.27 5.95 -21.84
C GLU A 49 8.82 5.44 -21.91
N ILE A 50 8.62 4.20 -22.40
CA ILE A 50 7.31 3.55 -22.43
C ILE A 50 6.80 3.36 -21.00
N PHE A 51 7.61 2.73 -20.15
CA PHE A 51 7.27 2.50 -18.75
C PHE A 51 6.94 3.80 -18.02
N ALA A 52 7.77 4.85 -18.16
CA ALA A 52 7.55 6.14 -17.52
C ALA A 52 6.24 6.79 -17.97
N ALA A 53 5.94 6.76 -19.29
CA ALA A 53 4.69 7.29 -19.82
C ALA A 53 3.47 6.52 -19.30
N MET A 54 3.51 5.19 -19.32
CA MET A 54 2.43 4.34 -18.80
C MET A 54 2.21 4.53 -17.30
N ALA A 55 3.29 4.67 -16.51
CA ALA A 55 3.20 4.90 -15.08
C ALA A 55 2.57 6.28 -14.74
N LEU A 56 2.85 7.31 -15.54
CA LEU A 56 2.22 8.63 -15.41
C LEU A 56 0.72 8.58 -15.74
N ILE A 57 0.34 7.89 -16.82
CA ILE A 57 -1.06 7.70 -17.21
C ILE A 57 -1.80 6.94 -16.11
N ASP A 58 -1.21 5.87 -15.59
CA ASP A 58 -1.78 5.08 -14.50
C ASP A 58 -1.99 5.91 -13.23
N GLY A 59 -1.04 6.74 -12.87
CA GLY A 59 -1.15 7.65 -11.72
C GLY A 59 -2.23 8.72 -11.87
N SER A 60 -2.66 9.03 -13.10
CA SER A 60 -3.67 10.04 -13.41
C SER A 60 -5.04 9.46 -13.78
N CYS A 61 -5.21 8.16 -13.87
CA CYS A 61 -6.41 7.51 -14.41
C CYS A 61 -7.71 7.95 -13.72
N ASN A 62 -7.71 8.09 -12.40
CA ASN A 62 -8.87 8.54 -11.62
C ASN A 62 -9.31 9.99 -11.91
N LYS A 63 -8.44 10.81 -12.53
CA LYS A 63 -8.71 12.22 -12.80
C LYS A 63 -9.06 12.49 -14.26
N THR A 64 -8.54 11.66 -15.17
CA THR A 64 -8.59 11.94 -16.62
C THR A 64 -9.47 10.96 -17.39
N GLY A 65 -9.94 9.87 -16.76
CA GLY A 65 -10.65 8.78 -17.44
C GLY A 65 -9.78 7.93 -18.38
N LYS A 66 -8.46 8.19 -18.40
CA LYS A 66 -7.48 7.42 -19.18
C LYS A 66 -7.01 6.24 -18.35
N ASP A 67 -6.82 5.07 -18.99
CA ASP A 67 -6.39 3.85 -18.31
C ASP A 67 -5.36 3.10 -19.16
N ILE A 68 -4.34 2.55 -18.52
CA ILE A 68 -3.32 1.73 -19.16
C ILE A 68 -3.88 0.44 -19.76
N SER A 69 -5.02 -0.05 -19.28
CA SER A 69 -5.70 -1.20 -19.86
C SER A 69 -6.17 -0.93 -21.31
N TYR A 70 -6.58 0.32 -21.60
CA TYR A 70 -6.92 0.73 -22.95
C TYR A 70 -5.69 0.79 -23.84
N ILE A 71 -4.51 1.18 -23.33
CA ILE A 71 -3.26 1.15 -24.10
C ILE A 71 -2.98 -0.27 -24.57
N ALA A 72 -3.04 -1.25 -23.64
CA ALA A 72 -2.78 -2.65 -23.96
C ALA A 72 -3.79 -3.24 -24.97
N GLN A 73 -5.06 -2.84 -24.88
CA GLN A 73 -6.09 -3.27 -25.83
C GLN A 73 -5.93 -2.59 -27.21
N ASN A 74 -5.77 -1.27 -27.20
CA ASN A 74 -5.73 -0.47 -28.43
C ASN A 74 -4.46 -0.71 -29.23
N ILE A 75 -3.29 -0.91 -28.59
CA ILE A 75 -2.05 -1.22 -29.30
C ILE A 75 -2.14 -2.57 -30.03
N LYS A 76 -2.92 -3.53 -29.50
CA LYS A 76 -3.20 -4.79 -30.19
C LYS A 76 -3.93 -4.55 -31.50
N LEU A 77 -4.99 -3.72 -31.48
CA LEU A 77 -5.76 -3.37 -32.68
C LEU A 77 -4.89 -2.65 -33.72
N VAL A 78 -4.03 -1.73 -33.28
CA VAL A 78 -3.07 -1.02 -34.14
C VAL A 78 -2.07 -2.02 -34.75
N TYR A 79 -1.49 -2.93 -33.96
CA TYR A 79 -0.58 -3.93 -34.48
C TYR A 79 -1.25 -4.83 -35.53
N GLU A 80 -2.45 -5.35 -35.24
CA GLU A 80 -3.20 -6.17 -36.18
C GLU A 80 -3.57 -5.42 -37.48
N HIS A 81 -3.90 -4.12 -37.36
CA HIS A 81 -4.12 -3.26 -38.51
C HIS A 81 -2.84 -3.09 -39.35
N CYS A 82 -1.70 -2.75 -38.72
CA CYS A 82 -0.42 -2.65 -39.40
C CYS A 82 -0.01 -3.96 -40.08
N GLU A 83 -0.22 -5.09 -39.41
CA GLU A 83 0.10 -6.41 -39.99
C GLU A 83 -0.74 -6.68 -41.26
N ARG A 84 -2.02 -6.34 -41.25
CA ARG A 84 -2.90 -6.51 -42.44
C ARG A 84 -2.56 -5.56 -43.57
N SER A 85 -2.26 -4.30 -43.26
CA SER A 85 -2.11 -3.24 -44.28
C SER A 85 -0.72 -3.21 -44.90
N TYR A 86 0.31 -3.49 -44.14
CA TYR A 86 1.71 -3.29 -44.58
C TYR A 86 2.48 -4.59 -44.87
N LYS A 87 2.10 -5.75 -44.32
CA LYS A 87 2.79 -7.05 -44.57
C LYS A 87 2.73 -7.53 -46.02
N LYS A 88 1.86 -6.97 -46.86
CA LYS A 88 1.67 -7.37 -48.26
C LYS A 88 2.74 -6.80 -49.20
N ILE A 89 3.59 -5.90 -48.79
CA ILE A 89 4.45 -5.08 -49.68
C ILE A 89 5.90 -5.61 -49.77
N SER A 90 6.40 -6.29 -48.73
CA SER A 90 7.72 -6.93 -48.78
C SER A 90 7.89 -7.96 -47.66
N ASN A 91 8.82 -8.92 -47.81
CA ASN A 91 9.15 -9.88 -46.76
C ASN A 91 9.56 -9.17 -45.46
N GLU A 92 8.71 -9.28 -44.43
CA GLU A 92 8.87 -8.67 -43.10
C GLU A 92 9.20 -7.17 -43.16
N ASP A 93 8.18 -6.34 -43.29
CA ASP A 93 8.33 -4.89 -43.24
C ASP A 93 8.96 -4.49 -41.88
N GLU A 94 10.13 -3.88 -41.92
CA GLU A 94 10.86 -3.40 -40.72
C GLU A 94 9.96 -2.56 -39.81
N PHE A 95 9.01 -1.83 -40.39
CA PHE A 95 8.03 -1.03 -39.65
C PHE A 95 7.11 -1.93 -38.80
N VAL A 96 6.55 -3.00 -39.37
CA VAL A 96 5.66 -3.93 -38.63
C VAL A 96 6.40 -4.60 -37.48
N LEU A 97 7.69 -4.93 -37.68
CA LEU A 97 8.53 -5.46 -36.58
C LEU A 97 8.75 -4.46 -35.45
N LYS A 98 8.90 -3.17 -35.78
CA LYS A 98 9.05 -2.10 -34.77
C LYS A 98 7.73 -1.92 -34.00
N VAL A 99 6.58 -1.95 -34.67
CA VAL A 99 5.26 -1.88 -34.04
C VAL A 99 5.02 -3.11 -33.15
N ARG A 100 5.41 -4.32 -33.60
CA ARG A 100 5.35 -5.53 -32.79
C ARG A 100 6.16 -5.41 -31.51
N LYS A 101 7.40 -4.90 -31.59
CA LYS A 101 8.22 -4.65 -30.40
C LYS A 101 7.58 -3.66 -29.44
N LEU A 102 6.95 -2.59 -29.94
CA LEU A 102 6.20 -1.65 -29.12
C LEU A 102 5.02 -2.36 -28.41
N TYR A 103 4.27 -3.15 -29.13
CA TYR A 103 3.18 -3.97 -28.58
C TYR A 103 3.67 -4.91 -27.47
N ASP A 104 4.78 -5.63 -27.70
CA ASP A 104 5.34 -6.55 -26.70
C ASP A 104 5.79 -5.79 -25.43
N HIS A 105 6.40 -4.61 -25.58
CA HIS A 105 6.87 -3.80 -24.45
C HIS A 105 5.72 -3.21 -23.65
N ILE A 106 4.68 -2.69 -24.32
CA ILE A 106 3.48 -2.18 -23.65
C ILE A 106 2.82 -3.28 -22.81
N ASN A 107 2.66 -4.49 -23.36
CA ASN A 107 2.07 -5.59 -22.61
C ASN A 107 2.93 -6.02 -21.41
N LEU A 108 4.25 -6.02 -21.57
CA LEU A 108 5.17 -6.32 -20.48
C LEU A 108 5.06 -5.28 -19.35
N ASP A 109 5.03 -4.01 -19.70
CA ASP A 109 4.95 -2.93 -18.71
C ASP A 109 3.55 -2.84 -18.08
N TYR A 110 2.49 -3.13 -18.84
CA TYR A 110 1.14 -3.31 -18.29
C TYR A 110 1.10 -4.40 -17.22
N ALA A 111 1.68 -5.56 -17.51
CA ALA A 111 1.76 -6.66 -16.56
C ALA A 111 2.60 -6.29 -15.31
N ARG A 112 3.72 -5.57 -15.48
CA ARG A 112 4.56 -5.08 -14.38
C ARG A 112 3.82 -4.10 -13.47
N ILE A 113 3.13 -3.13 -14.04
CA ILE A 113 2.35 -2.14 -13.27
C ILE A 113 1.23 -2.85 -12.51
N GLY A 114 0.52 -3.79 -13.16
CA GLY A 114 -0.51 -4.60 -12.52
C GLY A 114 0.03 -5.42 -11.34
N TYR A 115 1.21 -6.03 -11.50
CA TYR A 115 1.86 -6.78 -10.43
C TYR A 115 2.24 -5.90 -9.23
N VAL A 116 2.81 -4.72 -9.49
CA VAL A 116 3.17 -3.76 -8.43
C VAL A 116 1.93 -3.27 -7.69
N LYS A 117 0.81 -3.03 -8.39
CA LYS A 117 -0.47 -2.69 -7.76
C LYS A 117 -0.98 -3.80 -6.85
N ALA A 118 -0.99 -5.03 -7.33
CA ALA A 118 -1.44 -6.18 -6.56
C ALA A 118 -0.62 -6.36 -5.26
N ILE A 119 0.70 -6.19 -5.31
CA ILE A 119 1.56 -6.20 -4.11
C ILE A 119 1.19 -5.06 -3.17
N ARG A 120 1.02 -3.84 -3.69
CA ARG A 120 0.65 -2.68 -2.86
C ARG A 120 -0.67 -2.89 -2.14
N ASP A 121 -1.67 -3.41 -2.86
CA ASP A 121 -3.01 -3.64 -2.29
C ASP A 121 -2.98 -4.72 -1.20
N ASN A 122 -2.19 -5.79 -1.39
CA ASN A 122 -1.99 -6.80 -0.37
C ASN A 122 -1.27 -6.23 0.87
N ASN A 123 -0.19 -5.47 0.67
CA ASN A 123 0.52 -4.81 1.77
C ASN A 123 -0.37 -3.84 2.54
N ASN A 124 -1.22 -3.07 1.84
CA ASN A 124 -2.18 -2.17 2.48
C ASN A 124 -3.20 -2.92 3.35
N LYS A 125 -3.69 -4.09 2.89
CA LYS A 125 -4.57 -4.94 3.69
C LYS A 125 -3.87 -5.46 4.94
N GLU A 126 -2.62 -5.92 4.82
CA GLU A 126 -1.84 -6.37 5.98
C GLU A 126 -1.59 -5.24 6.98
N ILE A 127 -1.25 -4.04 6.50
CA ILE A 127 -1.07 -2.84 7.35
C ILE A 127 -2.38 -2.50 8.08
N TYR A 128 -3.51 -2.60 7.40
CA TYR A 128 -4.81 -2.36 8.02
C TYR A 128 -5.08 -3.37 9.15
N ASN A 129 -4.91 -4.66 8.88
CA ASN A 129 -5.10 -5.73 9.87
C ASN A 129 -4.14 -5.58 11.07
N LEU A 130 -2.89 -5.19 10.83
CA LEU A 130 -1.93 -4.92 11.90
C LEU A 130 -2.33 -3.73 12.76
N LYS A 131 -2.88 -2.68 12.19
CA LYS A 131 -3.40 -1.52 12.95
C LYS A 131 -4.58 -1.93 13.84
N GLU A 132 -5.53 -2.70 13.33
CA GLU A 132 -6.67 -3.18 14.08
C GLU A 132 -6.24 -4.06 15.26
N ASN A 133 -5.31 -4.99 15.03
CA ASN A 133 -4.74 -5.82 16.08
C ASN A 133 -4.00 -4.99 17.15
N LEU A 134 -3.30 -3.95 16.75
CA LEU A 134 -2.57 -3.07 17.64
C LEU A 134 -3.53 -2.26 18.53
N GLU A 135 -4.64 -1.77 18.01
CA GLU A 135 -5.68 -1.10 18.77
C GLU A 135 -6.32 -2.03 19.81
N GLU A 136 -6.61 -3.28 19.42
CA GLU A 136 -7.15 -4.29 20.33
C GLU A 136 -6.16 -4.62 21.47
N LEU A 137 -4.88 -4.81 21.15
CA LEU A 137 -3.84 -5.04 22.17
C LEU A 137 -3.68 -3.85 23.12
N GLN A 138 -3.75 -2.62 22.61
CA GLN A 138 -3.72 -1.43 23.46
C GLN A 138 -4.89 -1.39 24.44
N LYS A 139 -6.08 -1.77 23.99
CA LYS A 139 -7.28 -1.87 24.84
C LYS A 139 -7.10 -2.93 25.93
N GLN A 140 -6.59 -4.12 25.58
CA GLN A 140 -6.33 -5.19 26.54
C GLN A 140 -5.28 -4.79 27.59
N ILE A 141 -4.20 -4.12 27.17
CA ILE A 141 -3.17 -3.59 28.10
C ILE A 141 -3.79 -2.58 29.06
N LYS A 142 -4.64 -1.68 28.58
CA LYS A 142 -5.31 -0.69 29.43
C LYS A 142 -6.24 -1.35 30.46
N GLN A 143 -7.01 -2.35 30.04
CA GLN A 143 -7.87 -3.12 30.96
C GLN A 143 -7.05 -3.85 32.02
N SER A 144 -6.02 -4.60 31.62
CA SER A 144 -5.14 -5.33 32.54
C SER A 144 -4.43 -4.40 33.53
N LYS A 145 -4.04 -3.19 33.08
CA LYS A 145 -3.44 -2.17 33.95
C LYS A 145 -4.45 -1.72 35.03
N THR A 146 -5.71 -1.48 34.66
CA THR A 146 -6.76 -1.06 35.60
C THR A 146 -7.03 -2.17 36.61
N GLU A 147 -7.18 -3.41 36.17
CA GLU A 147 -7.40 -4.57 37.05
C GLU A 147 -6.22 -4.78 38.04
N LEU A 148 -4.98 -4.60 37.55
CA LEU A 148 -3.80 -4.66 38.43
C LEU A 148 -3.80 -3.53 39.46
N GLN A 149 -4.15 -2.33 39.10
CA GLN A 149 -4.24 -1.19 40.02
C GLN A 149 -5.29 -1.44 41.12
N GLU A 150 -6.47 -1.95 40.77
CA GLU A 150 -7.51 -2.32 41.72
C GLU A 150 -7.05 -3.43 42.69
N LYS A 151 -6.39 -4.47 42.17
CA LYS A 151 -5.85 -5.55 43.01
C LYS A 151 -4.77 -5.04 43.98
N ILE A 152 -3.88 -4.16 43.54
CA ILE A 152 -2.84 -3.54 44.38
C ILE A 152 -3.48 -2.69 45.47
N GLN A 153 -4.50 -1.89 45.11
CA GLN A 153 -5.20 -1.04 46.07
C GLN A 153 -5.90 -1.91 47.15
N ASN A 154 -6.67 -2.90 46.75
CA ASN A 154 -7.36 -3.82 47.67
C ASN A 154 -6.37 -4.54 48.61
N ALA A 155 -5.25 -5.06 48.04
CA ALA A 155 -4.23 -5.70 48.83
C ALA A 155 -3.55 -4.74 49.83
N THR A 156 -3.36 -3.50 49.46
CA THR A 156 -2.80 -2.46 50.32
C THR A 156 -3.75 -2.11 51.48
N GLU A 157 -5.02 -1.98 51.16
CA GLU A 157 -6.07 -1.70 52.19
C GLU A 157 -6.18 -2.86 53.20
N ASP A 158 -6.20 -4.10 52.73
CA ASP A 158 -6.23 -5.30 53.57
C ASP A 158 -4.98 -5.44 54.46
N PHE A 159 -3.80 -5.14 53.89
CA PHE A 159 -2.55 -5.11 54.63
C PHE A 159 -2.56 -4.04 55.73
N ASN A 160 -3.01 -2.81 55.44
CA ASN A 160 -3.09 -1.73 56.42
C ASN A 160 -4.06 -2.10 57.56
N LYS A 161 -5.28 -2.59 57.23
CA LYS A 161 -6.26 -3.01 58.20
C LYS A 161 -5.76 -4.12 59.12
N THR A 162 -5.04 -5.12 58.53
CA THR A 162 -4.48 -6.21 59.30
C THR A 162 -3.37 -5.70 60.22
N THR A 163 -2.55 -4.80 59.76
CA THR A 163 -1.45 -4.20 60.51
C THR A 163 -1.98 -3.35 61.67
N GLU A 164 -2.96 -2.52 61.44
CA GLU A 164 -3.62 -1.72 62.51
C GLU A 164 -4.24 -2.62 63.58
N ASN A 165 -4.93 -3.69 63.18
CA ASN A 165 -5.49 -4.67 64.12
C ASN A 165 -4.42 -5.33 64.99
N ARG A 166 -3.28 -5.72 64.38
CA ARG A 166 -2.13 -6.31 65.10
C ARG A 166 -1.50 -5.31 66.07
N ILE A 167 -1.29 -4.06 65.63
CA ILE A 167 -0.72 -3.03 66.48
C ILE A 167 -1.67 -2.74 67.66
N GLY A 168 -2.98 -2.60 67.38
CA GLY A 168 -3.99 -2.39 68.45
C GLY A 168 -4.04 -3.54 69.46
N LYS A 169 -3.88 -4.79 68.99
CA LYS A 169 -3.78 -5.97 69.91
C LYS A 169 -2.50 -5.92 70.75
N LEU A 170 -1.35 -5.63 70.15
CA LEU A 170 -0.08 -5.50 70.89
C LEU A 170 -0.11 -4.40 71.93
N GLN A 171 -0.73 -3.27 71.59
CA GLN A 171 -0.92 -2.17 72.57
C GLN A 171 -1.78 -2.55 73.77
N LYS A 172 -2.87 -3.30 73.56
CA LYS A 172 -3.71 -3.80 74.63
C LYS A 172 -2.94 -4.80 75.53
N ASP A 173 -2.21 -5.72 74.89
CA ASP A 173 -1.40 -6.70 75.63
C ASP A 173 -0.33 -6.00 76.46
N TYR A 174 0.34 -4.96 75.88
CA TYR A 174 1.35 -4.17 76.58
C TYR A 174 0.78 -3.41 77.76
N VAL A 175 -0.40 -2.78 77.64
CA VAL A 175 -1.09 -2.08 78.72
C VAL A 175 -1.47 -3.10 79.83
N ALA A 176 -1.94 -4.27 79.47
CA ALA A 176 -2.26 -5.33 80.46
C ALA A 176 -1.02 -5.79 81.24
N ILE A 177 0.10 -5.98 80.58
CA ILE A 177 1.35 -6.34 81.23
C ILE A 177 1.80 -5.26 82.18
N LEU A 178 1.77 -3.97 81.77
CA LEU A 178 2.10 -2.83 82.65
C LEU A 178 1.17 -2.74 83.82
N GLY A 179 -0.14 -3.02 83.66
CA GLY A 179 -1.11 -3.08 84.79
C GLY A 179 -0.77 -4.16 85.79
N ILE A 180 -0.36 -5.33 85.37
CA ILE A 180 0.09 -6.42 86.23
C ILE A 180 1.35 -5.98 87.01
N PHE A 181 2.36 -5.41 86.35
CA PHE A 181 3.55 -4.93 86.99
C PHE A 181 3.25 -3.85 88.03
N ALA A 182 2.42 -2.88 87.68
CA ALA A 182 2.01 -1.84 88.63
C ALA A 182 1.30 -2.40 89.87
N SER A 183 0.43 -3.38 89.69
CA SER A 183 -0.26 -4.03 90.81
C SER A 183 0.67 -4.79 91.73
N VAL A 184 1.68 -5.48 91.17
CA VAL A 184 2.69 -6.18 91.95
C VAL A 184 3.51 -5.20 92.76
N VAL A 185 3.99 -4.11 92.11
CA VAL A 185 4.76 -3.05 92.85
C VAL A 185 3.97 -2.46 94.02
N ILE A 186 2.69 -2.14 93.81
CA ILE A 186 1.86 -1.57 94.85
C ILE A 186 1.59 -2.54 96.01
N THR A 187 1.62 -3.85 95.77
CA THR A 187 1.38 -4.86 96.79
C THR A 187 2.61 -5.08 97.69
N PHE A 188 3.80 -4.73 97.23
CA PHE A 188 5.07 -4.92 97.94
C PHE A 188 5.64 -3.63 98.57
N VAL A 189 4.94 -2.50 98.47
CA VAL A 189 5.24 -1.24 99.16
C VAL A 189 4.28 -1.11 100.34
#